data_ecb6ad01d63c2799c1914df49deb1806
#
_entry.id   ecb6ad01d63c2799c1914df49deb1806
#
_cell.length_a   1.000
_cell.length_b   1.000
_cell.length_c   1.000
_cell.angle_alpha   90.00
_cell.angle_beta   90.00
_cell.angle_gamma   90.00
#
_symmetry.space_group_name_H-M   'P 1'
#
loop_
_entity.id
_entity.type
_entity.pdbx_description
1 polymer ?
#
loop_
_entity_poly.entity_id
_entity_poly.type
_entity_poly.pdbx_seq_one_letter_code
_entity_poly.pdbx_strand_id
1 'polypeptide(L)'
;MSFTRLALAAILSISAVSASQAGDATKLRVATEGAYPPFNYTGADGVLVGFDVEIGNALCAQMKVECEWGTQEWDGMIPGLVAGKYDAIIASMSITEERLERISFSRSYYNTPSTIVVPKGSEITEVTVAALSGRLIGAQGGTTHSVVAEEIYTDSNISLYPTSEEYKLDLENGRLDAVIDDLGALEGWINSEAGSCCKIIGTLPIQTELHGQGIGVGVRKGQEELADRFSQAILAIRENGTYTKINDKYFSQDAFGE
;
A
#
# COMPACT_ATOMS: atom_id res chain seq x y z
N MET A 1 74.12 23.77 53.27
CA MET A 1 74.06 23.25 51.91
C MET A 1 72.63 22.68 51.75
N SER A 2 71.74 23.41 51.09
CA SER A 2 70.28 23.09 50.99
C SER A 2 70.03 22.56 49.58
N PHE A 3 69.53 21.37 49.44
CA PHE A 3 69.10 20.81 48.15
C PHE A 3 67.60 20.91 48.03
N THR A 4 67.16 21.81 47.18
CA THR A 4 65.76 21.97 46.82
C THR A 4 65.37 20.98 45.71
N ARG A 5 64.46 20.05 45.96
CA ARG A 5 63.95 19.08 44.97
C ARG A 5 62.64 19.72 44.31
N LEU A 6 62.75 20.03 43.04
CA LEU A 6 61.62 20.34 42.19
C LEU A 6 60.83 19.09 41.87
N ALA A 7 59.55 19.03 42.22
CA ALA A 7 58.64 17.99 41.80
C ALA A 7 57.86 18.50 40.56
N LEU A 8 58.05 17.80 39.44
CA LEU A 8 57.35 18.05 38.18
C LEU A 8 56.04 17.24 38.18
N ALA A 9 54.88 17.93 38.30
CA ALA A 9 53.58 17.29 38.21
C ALA A 9 53.15 17.23 36.74
N ALA A 10 53.10 16.01 36.16
CA ALA A 10 52.54 15.76 34.85
C ALA A 10 50.99 15.62 34.94
N ILE A 11 50.27 16.57 34.35
CA ILE A 11 48.81 16.53 34.23
C ILE A 11 48.47 15.70 32.99
N LEU A 12 48.00 14.44 33.20
CA LEU A 12 47.42 13.62 32.15
C LEU A 12 45.99 14.14 31.84
N SER A 13 45.82 14.79 30.70
CA SER A 13 44.52 15.14 30.17
C SER A 13 43.87 13.89 29.54
N ILE A 14 42.93 13.27 30.22
CA ILE A 14 42.11 12.19 29.68
C ILE A 14 41.02 12.84 28.78
N SER A 15 41.26 12.81 27.46
CA SER A 15 40.25 13.15 26.49
C SER A 15 39.19 12.02 26.45
N ALA A 16 38.03 12.26 27.05
CA ALA A 16 36.86 11.37 26.90
C ALA A 16 36.37 11.43 25.47
N VAL A 17 36.72 10.42 24.68
CA VAL A 17 36.06 10.18 23.37
C VAL A 17 34.63 9.72 23.66
N SER A 18 33.68 10.62 23.52
CA SER A 18 32.28 10.24 23.49
C SER A 18 32.00 9.38 22.23
N ALA A 19 32.01 8.08 22.38
CA ALA A 19 31.51 7.17 21.38
C ALA A 19 30.00 7.47 21.25
N SER A 20 29.65 8.12 20.16
CA SER A 20 28.23 8.20 19.73
C SER A 20 27.79 6.76 19.51
N GLN A 21 27.01 6.22 20.45
CA GLN A 21 26.24 5.00 20.19
C GLN A 21 25.23 5.35 19.10
N ALA A 22 25.53 4.95 17.87
CA ALA A 22 24.49 4.75 16.87
C ALA A 22 23.59 3.65 17.46
N GLY A 23 22.49 4.05 18.12
CA GLY A 23 21.49 3.11 18.59
C GLY A 23 20.99 2.33 17.37
N ASP A 24 20.99 0.99 17.45
CA ASP A 24 20.34 0.15 16.46
C ASP A 24 18.93 0.67 16.27
N ALA A 25 18.61 1.10 15.05
CA ALA A 25 17.27 1.56 14.72
C ALA A 25 16.29 0.41 15.04
N THR A 26 15.24 0.70 15.79
CA THR A 26 14.23 -0.31 16.10
C THR A 26 13.64 -0.79 14.77
N LYS A 27 13.71 -2.09 14.50
CA LYS A 27 13.13 -2.71 13.30
C LYS A 27 11.64 -2.82 13.44
N LEU A 28 10.94 -2.55 12.35
CA LEU A 28 9.50 -2.70 12.21
C LEU A 28 9.22 -3.65 11.06
N ARG A 29 8.63 -4.81 11.35
CA ARG A 29 8.28 -5.80 10.34
C ARG A 29 7.01 -5.35 9.63
N VAL A 30 7.11 -5.15 8.32
CA VAL A 30 6.02 -4.67 7.46
C VAL A 30 5.69 -5.72 6.42
N ALA A 31 4.40 -6.05 6.29
CA ALA A 31 3.92 -6.93 5.23
C ALA A 31 3.25 -6.13 4.11
N THR A 32 3.48 -6.61 2.89
CA THR A 32 2.78 -6.19 1.70
C THR A 32 2.46 -7.40 0.82
N GLU A 33 1.62 -7.26 -0.21
CA GLU A 33 1.29 -8.39 -1.08
C GLU A 33 2.46 -8.76 -2.00
N GLY A 34 3.08 -7.75 -2.63
CA GLY A 34 4.17 -7.94 -3.57
C GLY A 34 3.75 -8.40 -4.97
N ALA A 35 2.44 -8.34 -5.28
CA ALA A 35 1.82 -8.74 -6.54
C ALA A 35 0.81 -7.70 -7.08
N TYR A 36 0.91 -6.44 -6.65
CA TYR A 36 -0.05 -5.38 -6.96
C TYR A 36 0.63 -4.12 -7.54
N PRO A 37 1.13 -4.15 -8.79
CA PRO A 37 1.72 -2.97 -9.42
C PRO A 37 0.64 -1.91 -9.75
N PRO A 38 0.95 -0.60 -9.64
CA PRO A 38 2.25 -0.02 -9.30
C PRO A 38 2.45 0.20 -7.79
N PHE A 39 1.55 -0.28 -6.93
CA PHE A 39 1.55 0.01 -5.50
C PHE A 39 2.62 -0.80 -4.73
N ASN A 40 2.61 -2.12 -4.88
CA ASN A 40 3.57 -3.00 -4.24
C ASN A 40 3.77 -4.27 -5.09
N TYR A 41 4.96 -4.48 -5.61
CA TYR A 41 5.26 -5.63 -6.46
C TYR A 41 6.74 -6.00 -6.42
N THR A 42 7.04 -7.25 -6.77
CA THR A 42 8.42 -7.72 -6.89
C THR A 42 8.93 -7.39 -8.30
N GLY A 43 9.98 -6.57 -8.37
CA GLY A 43 10.64 -6.22 -9.62
C GLY A 43 11.38 -7.41 -10.26
N ALA A 44 11.85 -7.25 -11.49
CA ALA A 44 12.56 -8.29 -12.22
C ALA A 44 13.89 -8.74 -11.56
N ASP A 45 14.46 -7.91 -10.71
CA ASP A 45 15.65 -8.17 -9.89
C ASP A 45 15.33 -8.86 -8.55
N GLY A 46 14.06 -9.16 -8.29
CA GLY A 46 13.59 -9.76 -7.05
C GLY A 46 13.44 -8.75 -5.89
N VAL A 47 13.60 -7.46 -6.15
CA VAL A 47 13.45 -6.41 -5.13
C VAL A 47 11.99 -5.97 -5.06
N LEU A 48 11.48 -5.79 -3.84
CA LEU A 48 10.15 -5.27 -3.59
C LEU A 48 10.15 -3.75 -3.82
N VAL A 49 9.24 -3.28 -4.69
CA VAL A 49 9.13 -1.89 -5.13
C VAL A 49 7.68 -1.45 -5.23
N GLY A 50 7.45 -0.17 -5.47
CA GLY A 50 6.14 0.41 -5.72
C GLY A 50 5.80 1.54 -4.76
N PHE A 51 4.65 2.15 -4.99
CA PHE A 51 4.18 3.32 -4.25
C PHE A 51 4.08 3.04 -2.74
N ASP A 52 3.42 1.94 -2.34
CA ASP A 52 3.27 1.53 -0.94
C ASP A 52 4.63 1.32 -0.26
N VAL A 53 5.57 0.73 -0.99
CA VAL A 53 6.92 0.45 -0.47
C VAL A 53 7.70 1.75 -0.26
N GLU A 54 7.64 2.68 -1.22
CA GLU A 54 8.31 3.98 -1.08
C GLU A 54 7.66 4.83 0.02
N ILE A 55 6.33 4.87 0.11
CA ILE A 55 5.62 5.54 1.20
C ILE A 55 6.00 4.89 2.54
N GLY A 56 5.93 3.57 2.65
CA GLY A 56 6.29 2.86 3.88
C GLY A 56 7.71 3.16 4.35
N ASN A 57 8.67 3.15 3.42
CA ASN A 57 10.07 3.52 3.73
C ASN A 57 10.18 4.97 4.21
N ALA A 58 9.44 5.90 3.60
CA ALA A 58 9.40 7.31 4.03
C ALA A 58 8.77 7.45 5.43
N LEU A 59 7.71 6.69 5.73
CA LEU A 59 7.09 6.65 7.05
C LEU A 59 8.03 6.11 8.11
N CYS A 60 8.71 4.98 7.83
CA CYS A 60 9.73 4.42 8.73
C CYS A 60 10.88 5.40 9.00
N ALA A 61 11.38 6.07 7.96
CA ALA A 61 12.42 7.08 8.09
C ALA A 61 11.95 8.26 8.97
N GLN A 62 10.72 8.74 8.78
CA GLN A 62 10.12 9.80 9.60
C GLN A 62 9.96 9.38 11.06
N MET A 63 9.61 8.12 11.32
CA MET A 63 9.49 7.54 12.67
C MET A 63 10.82 7.12 13.29
N LYS A 64 11.95 7.24 12.54
CA LYS A 64 13.30 6.82 12.93
C LYS A 64 13.38 5.33 13.29
N VAL A 65 12.73 4.49 12.50
CA VAL A 65 12.79 3.03 12.55
C VAL A 65 13.22 2.49 11.19
N GLU A 66 13.60 1.22 11.13
CA GLU A 66 13.93 0.50 9.89
C GLU A 66 12.73 -0.38 9.51
N CYS A 67 12.18 -0.22 8.31
CA CYS A 67 11.18 -1.15 7.77
C CYS A 67 11.87 -2.44 7.30
N GLU A 68 11.47 -3.57 7.87
CA GLU A 68 11.85 -4.91 7.41
C GLU A 68 10.66 -5.51 6.64
N TRP A 69 10.75 -5.51 5.32
CA TRP A 69 9.67 -5.92 4.44
C TRP A 69 9.58 -7.43 4.27
N GLY A 70 8.34 -7.93 4.26
CA GLY A 70 8.00 -9.28 3.88
C GLY A 70 6.76 -9.31 3.00
N THR A 71 6.62 -10.36 2.17
CA THR A 71 5.43 -10.58 1.37
C THR A 71 4.48 -11.56 2.03
N GLN A 72 3.18 -11.34 1.85
CA GLN A 72 2.12 -12.20 2.32
C GLN A 72 0.96 -12.15 1.32
N GLU A 73 0.45 -13.29 0.88
CA GLU A 73 -0.76 -13.36 0.06
C GLU A 73 -1.92 -12.61 0.74
N TRP A 74 -2.78 -11.98 -0.09
CA TRP A 74 -3.82 -11.07 0.37
C TRP A 74 -4.70 -11.63 1.49
N ASP A 75 -5.26 -12.83 1.30
CA ASP A 75 -6.16 -13.47 2.28
C ASP A 75 -5.48 -13.76 3.63
N GLY A 76 -4.15 -13.87 3.62
CA GLY A 76 -3.33 -14.09 4.81
C GLY A 76 -2.92 -12.83 5.56
N MET A 77 -3.15 -11.63 5.01
CA MET A 77 -2.68 -10.35 5.56
C MET A 77 -3.18 -10.09 6.97
N ILE A 78 -4.49 -9.95 7.15
CA ILE A 78 -5.08 -9.67 8.48
C ILE A 78 -4.84 -10.83 9.45
N PRO A 79 -5.06 -12.11 9.08
CA PRO A 79 -4.69 -13.24 9.95
C PRO A 79 -3.23 -13.24 10.40
N GLY A 80 -2.29 -12.95 9.49
CA GLY A 80 -0.86 -12.88 9.80
C GLY A 80 -0.50 -11.75 10.76
N LEU A 81 -1.11 -10.56 10.59
CA LEU A 81 -0.94 -9.43 11.48
C LEU A 81 -1.45 -9.76 12.89
N VAL A 82 -2.66 -10.32 13.01
CA VAL A 82 -3.26 -10.72 14.28
C VAL A 82 -2.41 -11.79 14.98
N ALA A 83 -1.84 -12.73 14.22
CA ALA A 83 -0.94 -13.76 14.74
C ALA A 83 0.48 -13.22 15.10
N GLY A 84 0.77 -11.94 14.85
CA GLY A 84 2.06 -11.34 15.19
C GLY A 84 3.21 -11.71 14.26
N LYS A 85 2.95 -12.19 13.05
CA LYS A 85 4.01 -12.48 12.06
C LYS A 85 4.76 -11.20 11.66
N TYR A 86 4.08 -10.07 11.59
CA TYR A 86 4.60 -8.73 11.33
C TYR A 86 3.88 -7.70 12.20
N ASP A 87 4.30 -6.45 12.15
CA ASP A 87 3.84 -5.40 13.05
C ASP A 87 2.90 -4.42 12.35
N ALA A 88 3.03 -4.29 11.01
CA ALA A 88 2.17 -3.45 10.19
C ALA A 88 1.90 -4.08 8.82
N ILE A 89 0.79 -3.67 8.21
CA ILE A 89 0.42 -3.94 6.81
C ILE A 89 0.46 -2.61 6.05
N ILE A 90 1.23 -2.55 4.95
CA ILE A 90 1.21 -1.47 3.97
C ILE A 90 1.06 -2.11 2.59
N ALA A 91 -0.18 -2.24 2.11
CA ALA A 91 -0.53 -3.09 0.99
C ALA A 91 -1.83 -2.63 0.32
N SER A 92 -2.01 -1.33 0.07
CA SER A 92 -3.23 -0.81 -0.55
C SER A 92 -4.53 -1.23 0.17
N MET A 93 -4.46 -1.41 1.51
CA MET A 93 -5.58 -1.92 2.28
C MET A 93 -6.56 -0.81 2.69
N SER A 94 -7.79 -0.86 2.18
CA SER A 94 -8.86 0.08 2.53
C SER A 94 -9.25 -0.03 4.00
N ILE A 95 -9.50 1.12 4.62
CA ILE A 95 -10.04 1.23 5.99
C ILE A 95 -11.55 1.01 5.91
N THR A 96 -12.02 -0.20 6.22
CA THR A 96 -13.45 -0.55 6.26
C THR A 96 -13.89 -0.90 7.67
N GLU A 97 -15.20 -0.76 7.95
CA GLU A 97 -15.77 -1.10 9.26
C GLU A 97 -15.48 -2.57 9.62
N GLU A 98 -15.64 -3.49 8.66
CA GLU A 98 -15.34 -4.92 8.87
C GLU A 98 -13.89 -5.14 9.30
N ARG A 99 -12.93 -4.49 8.63
CA ARG A 99 -11.51 -4.61 8.97
C ARG A 99 -11.18 -3.93 10.30
N LEU A 100 -11.86 -2.81 10.61
CA LEU A 100 -11.76 -2.13 11.89
C LEU A 100 -12.25 -2.97 13.08
N GLU A 101 -13.09 -3.96 12.89
CA GLU A 101 -13.43 -4.93 13.95
C GLU A 101 -12.22 -5.79 14.36
N ARG A 102 -11.31 -6.08 13.44
CA ARG A 102 -10.20 -7.03 13.62
C ARG A 102 -8.85 -6.40 13.87
N ILE A 103 -8.58 -5.25 13.24
CA ILE A 103 -7.31 -4.53 13.30
C ILE A 103 -7.56 -3.03 13.49
N SER A 104 -6.52 -2.26 13.82
CA SER A 104 -6.55 -0.80 13.85
C SER A 104 -5.80 -0.24 12.64
N PHE A 105 -6.12 1.00 12.26
CA PHE A 105 -5.49 1.65 11.11
C PHE A 105 -4.90 3.02 11.50
N SER A 106 -3.90 3.43 10.74
CA SER A 106 -3.52 4.85 10.65
C SER A 106 -4.62 5.64 9.94
N ARG A 107 -4.46 6.97 9.87
CA ARG A 107 -5.17 7.76 8.86
C ARG A 107 -4.84 7.25 7.44
N SER A 108 -5.69 7.57 6.46
CA SER A 108 -5.41 7.21 5.07
C SER A 108 -4.17 7.95 4.54
N TYR A 109 -3.42 7.29 3.65
CA TYR A 109 -2.30 7.88 2.93
C TYR A 109 -2.57 8.01 1.42
N TYR A 110 -3.63 7.38 0.89
CA TYR A 110 -4.19 7.69 -0.41
C TYR A 110 -5.65 7.22 -0.52
N ASN A 111 -6.35 7.68 -1.57
CA ASN A 111 -7.72 7.27 -1.86
C ASN A 111 -7.99 7.44 -3.36
N THR A 112 -8.22 6.33 -4.05
CA THR A 112 -8.50 6.28 -5.48
C THR A 112 -9.79 5.51 -5.75
N PRO A 113 -10.56 5.86 -6.81
CA PRO A 113 -11.82 5.20 -7.11
C PRO A 113 -11.59 3.82 -7.75
N SER A 114 -12.61 2.95 -7.65
CA SER A 114 -12.68 1.75 -8.50
C SER A 114 -12.93 2.14 -9.94
N THR A 115 -12.34 1.39 -10.87
CA THR A 115 -12.54 1.58 -12.31
C THR A 115 -12.82 0.25 -12.99
N ILE A 116 -13.43 0.32 -14.17
CA ILE A 116 -13.74 -0.85 -14.98
C ILE A 116 -12.97 -0.81 -16.29
N VAL A 117 -12.31 -1.92 -16.57
CA VAL A 117 -11.58 -2.17 -17.80
C VAL A 117 -12.24 -3.30 -18.59
N VAL A 118 -12.30 -3.14 -19.90
CA VAL A 118 -12.82 -4.12 -20.86
C VAL A 118 -11.85 -4.29 -22.03
N PRO A 119 -11.93 -5.38 -22.81
CA PRO A 119 -11.19 -5.48 -24.08
C PRO A 119 -11.53 -4.32 -25.03
N LYS A 120 -10.57 -3.83 -25.82
CA LYS A 120 -10.77 -2.70 -26.76
C LYS A 120 -11.90 -2.93 -27.76
N GLY A 121 -12.14 -4.19 -28.16
CA GLY A 121 -13.21 -4.60 -29.04
C GLY A 121 -14.57 -4.79 -28.37
N SER A 122 -14.66 -4.58 -27.06
CA SER A 122 -15.92 -4.73 -26.30
C SER A 122 -16.96 -3.67 -26.71
N GLU A 123 -18.23 -4.10 -26.78
CA GLU A 123 -19.39 -3.23 -26.96
C GLU A 123 -19.83 -2.53 -25.65
N ILE A 124 -19.25 -2.96 -24.51
CA ILE A 124 -19.50 -2.33 -23.21
C ILE A 124 -18.76 -1.00 -23.19
N THR A 125 -19.50 0.11 -23.04
CA THR A 125 -18.94 1.48 -23.09
C THR A 125 -19.24 2.29 -21.83
N GLU A 126 -20.03 1.74 -20.90
CA GLU A 126 -20.48 2.43 -19.69
C GLU A 126 -20.35 1.52 -18.48
N VAL A 127 -20.16 2.12 -17.30
CA VAL A 127 -20.05 1.42 -16.00
C VAL A 127 -21.43 1.21 -15.33
N THR A 128 -22.51 1.33 -16.09
CA THR A 128 -23.88 1.18 -15.54
C THR A 128 -24.21 -0.29 -15.28
N VAL A 129 -25.06 -0.55 -14.28
CA VAL A 129 -25.56 -1.90 -13.97
C VAL A 129 -26.17 -2.57 -15.21
N ALA A 130 -26.93 -1.81 -15.99
CA ALA A 130 -27.58 -2.30 -17.21
C ALA A 130 -26.57 -2.72 -18.30
N ALA A 131 -25.49 -1.96 -18.48
CA ALA A 131 -24.46 -2.26 -19.48
C ALA A 131 -23.64 -3.52 -19.12
N LEU A 132 -23.52 -3.82 -17.83
CA LEU A 132 -22.78 -4.96 -17.31
C LEU A 132 -23.65 -6.17 -16.95
N SER A 133 -25.00 -6.06 -17.06
CA SER A 133 -25.93 -7.15 -16.75
C SER A 133 -25.61 -8.41 -17.58
N GLY A 134 -25.54 -9.57 -16.91
CA GLY A 134 -25.21 -10.86 -17.50
C GLY A 134 -23.72 -11.03 -17.89
N ARG A 135 -22.88 -10.01 -17.69
CA ARG A 135 -21.46 -10.07 -18.02
C ARG A 135 -20.64 -10.80 -16.94
N LEU A 136 -19.49 -11.32 -17.35
CA LEU A 136 -18.55 -11.96 -16.45
C LEU A 136 -17.46 -10.94 -16.04
N ILE A 137 -17.48 -10.56 -14.76
CA ILE A 137 -16.61 -9.51 -14.21
C ILE A 137 -15.59 -10.16 -13.26
N GLY A 138 -14.29 -9.91 -13.49
CA GLY A 138 -13.20 -10.36 -12.62
C GLY A 138 -12.84 -9.31 -11.58
N ALA A 139 -12.53 -9.76 -10.36
CA ALA A 139 -11.97 -8.94 -9.27
C ALA A 139 -11.09 -9.80 -8.37
N GLN A 140 -10.18 -9.18 -7.63
CA GLN A 140 -9.44 -9.89 -6.59
C GLN A 140 -10.35 -10.08 -5.37
N GLY A 141 -10.46 -11.32 -4.89
CA GLY A 141 -11.30 -11.69 -3.75
C GLY A 141 -10.86 -11.01 -2.45
N GLY A 142 -11.83 -10.74 -1.54
CA GLY A 142 -11.55 -10.12 -0.24
C GLY A 142 -11.11 -8.65 -0.30
N THR A 143 -11.24 -8.00 -1.47
CA THR A 143 -10.97 -6.57 -1.66
C THR A 143 -12.26 -5.74 -1.62
N THR A 144 -12.15 -4.44 -1.43
CA THR A 144 -13.30 -3.54 -1.58
C THR A 144 -13.83 -3.52 -3.02
N HIS A 145 -12.98 -3.78 -4.01
CA HIS A 145 -13.38 -3.85 -5.42
C HIS A 145 -14.26 -5.07 -5.69
N SER A 146 -13.98 -6.23 -5.06
CA SER A 146 -14.87 -7.39 -5.13
C SER A 146 -16.22 -7.13 -4.46
N VAL A 147 -16.22 -6.48 -3.29
CA VAL A 147 -17.46 -6.07 -2.60
C VAL A 147 -18.29 -5.12 -3.48
N VAL A 148 -17.64 -4.11 -4.08
CA VAL A 148 -18.29 -3.18 -5.02
C VAL A 148 -18.88 -3.93 -6.22
N ALA A 149 -18.16 -4.90 -6.78
CA ALA A 149 -18.64 -5.72 -7.89
C ALA A 149 -19.89 -6.52 -7.50
N GLU A 150 -19.87 -7.20 -6.35
CA GLU A 150 -20.95 -8.06 -5.87
C GLU A 150 -22.21 -7.25 -5.47
N GLU A 151 -22.02 -6.07 -4.83
CA GLU A 151 -23.13 -5.26 -4.33
C GLU A 151 -23.77 -4.38 -5.41
N ILE A 152 -23.01 -3.90 -6.40
CA ILE A 152 -23.53 -3.01 -7.46
C ILE A 152 -23.99 -3.81 -8.67
N TYR A 153 -23.23 -4.81 -9.11
CA TYR A 153 -23.50 -5.55 -10.35
C TYR A 153 -24.18 -6.90 -10.08
N THR A 154 -25.27 -6.87 -9.31
CA THR A 154 -26.01 -8.05 -8.84
C THR A 154 -26.55 -8.95 -9.95
N ASP A 155 -26.76 -8.40 -11.16
CA ASP A 155 -27.20 -9.15 -12.35
C ASP A 155 -26.01 -9.66 -13.20
N SER A 156 -24.77 -9.46 -12.75
CA SER A 156 -23.56 -9.93 -13.41
C SER A 156 -23.04 -11.21 -12.73
N ASN A 157 -22.12 -11.90 -13.41
CA ASN A 157 -21.41 -13.03 -12.83
C ASN A 157 -20.03 -12.55 -12.33
N ILE A 158 -19.81 -12.54 -11.02
CA ILE A 158 -18.55 -12.11 -10.46
C ILE A 158 -17.61 -13.31 -10.29
N SER A 159 -16.41 -13.23 -10.88
CA SER A 159 -15.33 -14.21 -10.72
C SER A 159 -14.25 -13.63 -9.83
N LEU A 160 -13.99 -14.29 -8.70
CA LEU A 160 -12.99 -13.87 -7.73
C LEU A 160 -11.67 -14.63 -7.96
N TYR A 161 -10.58 -13.87 -7.91
CA TYR A 161 -9.21 -14.35 -8.14
C TYR A 161 -8.33 -14.12 -6.92
N PRO A 162 -7.32 -14.93 -6.68
CA PRO A 162 -6.34 -14.71 -5.60
C PRO A 162 -5.52 -13.45 -5.79
N THR A 163 -5.17 -13.11 -7.04
CA THR A 163 -4.32 -11.95 -7.37
C THR A 163 -4.87 -11.12 -8.53
N SER A 164 -4.43 -9.89 -8.64
CA SER A 164 -4.78 -9.01 -9.75
C SER A 164 -4.21 -9.49 -11.10
N GLU A 165 -3.08 -10.15 -11.09
CA GLU A 165 -2.44 -10.66 -12.32
C GLU A 165 -3.27 -11.77 -12.97
N GLU A 166 -3.93 -12.61 -12.17
CA GLU A 166 -4.74 -13.72 -12.69
C GLU A 166 -5.99 -13.24 -13.42
N TYR A 167 -6.76 -12.27 -12.89
CA TYR A 167 -7.92 -11.75 -13.61
C TYR A 167 -7.51 -10.91 -14.84
N LYS A 168 -6.37 -10.21 -14.79
CA LYS A 168 -5.84 -9.49 -15.96
C LYS A 168 -5.53 -10.46 -17.09
N LEU A 169 -4.84 -11.56 -16.79
CA LEU A 169 -4.54 -12.61 -17.75
C LEU A 169 -5.83 -13.24 -18.32
N ASP A 170 -6.87 -13.42 -17.53
CA ASP A 170 -8.15 -13.96 -17.99
C ASP A 170 -8.91 -12.97 -18.86
N LEU A 171 -8.84 -11.66 -18.59
CA LEU A 171 -9.38 -10.63 -19.46
C LEU A 171 -8.64 -10.59 -20.81
N GLU A 172 -7.31 -10.63 -20.81
CA GLU A 172 -6.48 -10.67 -22.03
C GLU A 172 -6.84 -11.86 -22.94
N ASN A 173 -7.11 -13.02 -22.31
CA ASN A 173 -7.46 -14.25 -23.03
C ASN A 173 -8.95 -14.37 -23.37
N GLY A 174 -9.76 -13.34 -23.14
CA GLY A 174 -11.19 -13.30 -23.47
C GLY A 174 -12.05 -14.25 -22.62
N ARG A 175 -11.58 -14.63 -21.43
CA ARG A 175 -12.34 -15.41 -20.45
C ARG A 175 -13.20 -14.55 -19.51
N LEU A 176 -12.99 -13.23 -19.51
CA LEU A 176 -13.78 -12.23 -18.80
C LEU A 176 -14.28 -11.18 -19.80
N ASP A 177 -15.45 -10.61 -19.52
CA ASP A 177 -15.99 -9.45 -20.25
C ASP A 177 -15.43 -8.14 -19.72
N ALA A 178 -15.18 -8.07 -18.41
CA ALA A 178 -14.69 -6.88 -17.70
C ALA A 178 -13.87 -7.27 -16.46
N VAL A 179 -13.10 -6.32 -15.95
CA VAL A 179 -12.49 -6.39 -14.61
C VAL A 179 -12.73 -5.08 -13.87
N ILE A 180 -12.81 -5.17 -12.54
CA ILE A 180 -12.94 -4.03 -11.65
C ILE A 180 -11.79 -4.03 -10.64
N ASP A 181 -11.12 -2.89 -10.51
CA ASP A 181 -10.04 -2.68 -9.53
C ASP A 181 -9.77 -1.18 -9.36
N ASP A 182 -8.76 -0.85 -8.56
CA ASP A 182 -8.25 0.51 -8.36
C ASP A 182 -7.85 1.17 -9.68
N LEU A 183 -8.20 2.45 -9.83
CA LEU A 183 -7.87 3.24 -11.02
C LEU A 183 -6.37 3.24 -11.30
N GLY A 184 -5.53 3.45 -10.28
CA GLY A 184 -4.08 3.51 -10.45
C GLY A 184 -3.48 2.18 -10.91
N ALA A 185 -4.02 1.05 -10.40
CA ALA A 185 -3.58 -0.28 -10.79
C ALA A 185 -3.94 -0.60 -12.25
N LEU A 186 -5.18 -0.32 -12.65
CA LEU A 186 -5.65 -0.62 -14.00
C LEU A 186 -5.13 0.40 -15.02
N GLU A 187 -4.98 1.69 -14.68
CA GLU A 187 -4.37 2.69 -15.56
C GLU A 187 -2.90 2.35 -15.84
N GLY A 188 -2.13 1.98 -14.83
CA GLY A 188 -0.76 1.51 -15.00
C GLY A 188 -0.66 0.28 -15.92
N TRP A 189 -1.58 -0.68 -15.73
CA TRP A 189 -1.61 -1.89 -16.54
C TRP A 189 -1.98 -1.64 -18.01
N ILE A 190 -3.07 -0.93 -18.31
CA ILE A 190 -3.49 -0.68 -19.71
C ILE A 190 -2.47 0.14 -20.52
N ASN A 191 -1.60 0.90 -19.85
CA ASN A 191 -0.51 1.65 -20.45
C ASN A 191 0.76 0.80 -20.65
N SER A 192 0.78 -0.45 -20.16
CA SER A 192 1.84 -1.42 -20.40
C SER A 192 1.60 -2.23 -21.67
N GLU A 193 2.61 -2.98 -22.10
CA GLU A 193 2.49 -3.91 -23.25
C GLU A 193 1.40 -4.96 -22.98
N ALA A 194 1.36 -5.56 -21.78
CA ALA A 194 0.40 -6.57 -21.39
C ALA A 194 -1.05 -6.06 -21.45
N GLY A 195 -1.32 -4.88 -20.89
CA GLY A 195 -2.66 -4.29 -20.90
C GLY A 195 -3.07 -3.59 -22.19
N SER A 196 -2.23 -3.64 -23.22
CA SER A 196 -2.49 -2.96 -24.52
C SER A 196 -3.72 -3.48 -25.28
N CYS A 197 -4.28 -4.64 -24.90
CA CYS A 197 -5.53 -5.20 -25.41
C CYS A 197 -6.78 -4.41 -24.98
N CYS A 198 -6.68 -3.61 -23.96
CA CYS A 198 -7.80 -3.26 -23.10
C CYS A 198 -7.94 -1.74 -22.96
N LYS A 199 -9.08 -1.28 -22.44
CA LYS A 199 -9.42 0.14 -22.22
C LYS A 199 -10.24 0.32 -20.95
N ILE A 200 -10.02 1.43 -20.26
CA ILE A 200 -10.92 1.92 -19.23
C ILE A 200 -12.22 2.43 -19.89
N ILE A 201 -13.36 2.06 -19.30
CA ILE A 201 -14.68 2.57 -19.73
C ILE A 201 -15.30 3.57 -18.74
N GLY A 202 -14.72 3.69 -17.56
CA GLY A 202 -15.12 4.67 -16.55
C GLY A 202 -14.73 4.27 -15.15
N THR A 203 -14.90 5.21 -14.22
CA THR A 203 -14.71 5.04 -12.78
C THR A 203 -16.03 5.07 -12.05
N LEU A 204 -16.10 4.40 -10.88
CA LEU A 204 -17.25 4.45 -10.00
C LEU A 204 -17.05 5.55 -8.95
N PRO A 205 -18.12 6.30 -8.59
CA PRO A 205 -18.03 7.21 -7.45
C PRO A 205 -17.65 6.47 -6.18
N ILE A 206 -16.76 7.07 -5.38
CA ILE A 206 -16.39 6.51 -4.09
C ILE A 206 -17.63 6.54 -3.17
N GLN A 207 -18.01 5.37 -2.68
CA GLN A 207 -19.04 5.18 -1.67
C GLN A 207 -18.35 4.63 -0.43
N THR A 208 -18.29 5.41 0.64
CA THR A 208 -17.51 5.07 1.84
C THR A 208 -17.94 3.73 2.45
N GLU A 209 -19.22 3.39 2.35
CA GLU A 209 -19.78 2.13 2.84
C GLU A 209 -19.18 0.90 2.14
N LEU A 210 -18.84 1.02 0.85
CA LEU A 210 -18.28 -0.06 0.02
C LEU A 210 -16.77 0.03 -0.13
N HIS A 211 -16.24 1.24 -0.40
CA HIS A 211 -14.82 1.46 -0.68
C HIS A 211 -13.99 1.67 0.60
N GLY A 212 -14.63 2.00 1.74
CA GLY A 212 -13.95 2.40 2.97
C GLY A 212 -13.56 3.88 2.99
N GLN A 213 -12.75 4.22 3.99
CA GLN A 213 -12.33 5.60 4.31
C GLN A 213 -10.95 5.94 3.70
N GLY A 214 -10.60 5.35 2.57
CA GLY A 214 -9.28 5.43 1.95
C GLY A 214 -8.34 4.31 2.44
N ILE A 215 -7.10 4.35 2.00
CA ILE A 215 -6.08 3.31 2.21
C ILE A 215 -5.21 3.69 3.41
N GLY A 216 -5.12 2.81 4.40
CA GLY A 216 -4.35 3.06 5.63
C GLY A 216 -3.33 1.98 5.95
N VAL A 217 -2.44 2.29 6.90
CA VAL A 217 -1.51 1.32 7.46
C VAL A 217 -2.23 0.52 8.55
N GLY A 218 -2.36 -0.81 8.34
CA GLY A 218 -2.97 -1.70 9.31
C GLY A 218 -2.01 -2.09 10.43
N VAL A 219 -2.47 -2.06 11.69
CA VAL A 219 -1.73 -2.55 12.88
C VAL A 219 -2.65 -3.41 13.73
N ARG A 220 -2.09 -4.23 14.63
CA ARG A 220 -2.91 -5.04 15.54
C ARG A 220 -3.77 -4.17 16.47
N LYS A 221 -4.94 -4.66 16.84
CA LYS A 221 -5.71 -4.10 17.97
C LYS A 221 -4.85 -4.02 19.23
N GLY A 222 -4.99 -2.94 19.99
CA GLY A 222 -4.16 -2.64 21.16
C GLY A 222 -2.82 -1.98 20.83
N GLN A 223 -2.55 -1.68 19.56
CA GLN A 223 -1.36 -0.95 19.08
C GLN A 223 -1.74 0.41 18.46
N GLU A 224 -2.73 1.08 19.00
CA GLU A 224 -3.23 2.37 18.54
C GLU A 224 -2.12 3.44 18.56
N GLU A 225 -1.17 3.37 19.52
CA GLU A 225 0.00 4.26 19.53
C GLU A 225 0.85 4.11 18.26
N LEU A 226 1.01 2.88 17.74
CA LEU A 226 1.74 2.66 16.48
C LEU A 226 0.94 3.21 15.29
N ALA A 227 -0.39 3.04 15.27
CA ALA A 227 -1.26 3.63 14.25
C ALA A 227 -1.19 5.16 14.25
N ASP A 228 -1.16 5.77 15.44
CA ASP A 228 -1.01 7.23 15.61
C ASP A 228 0.37 7.70 15.13
N ARG A 229 1.44 6.97 15.43
CA ARG A 229 2.79 7.28 14.92
C ARG A 229 2.83 7.26 13.39
N PHE A 230 2.21 6.27 12.75
CA PHE A 230 2.06 6.24 11.30
C PHE A 230 1.24 7.44 10.81
N SER A 231 0.12 7.77 11.47
CA SER A 231 -0.73 8.90 11.12
C SER A 231 0.03 10.23 11.17
N GLN A 232 0.86 10.44 12.19
CA GLN A 232 1.71 11.63 12.30
C GLN A 232 2.82 11.63 11.22
N ALA A 233 3.41 10.47 10.93
CA ALA A 233 4.41 10.34 9.87
C ALA A 233 3.81 10.64 8.48
N ILE A 234 2.59 10.18 8.18
CA ILE A 234 1.87 10.50 6.94
C ILE A 234 1.71 12.02 6.78
N LEU A 235 1.26 12.72 7.82
CA LEU A 235 1.15 14.18 7.79
C LEU A 235 2.50 14.85 7.57
N ALA A 236 3.53 14.41 8.27
CA ALA A 236 4.85 15.00 8.19
C ALA A 236 5.49 14.84 6.79
N ILE A 237 5.36 13.65 6.16
CA ILE A 237 5.87 13.46 4.78
C ILE A 237 5.04 14.24 3.75
N ARG A 238 3.76 14.49 4.02
CA ARG A 238 2.90 15.34 3.21
C ARG A 238 3.36 16.81 3.31
N GLU A 239 3.54 17.31 4.52
CA GLU A 239 3.96 18.69 4.79
C GLU A 239 5.35 19.03 4.22
N ASN A 240 6.32 18.10 4.38
CA ASN A 240 7.70 18.33 3.92
C ASN A 240 7.93 18.05 2.42
N GLY A 241 6.88 17.69 1.68
CA GLY A 241 6.90 17.43 0.24
C GLY A 241 7.50 16.07 -0.17
N THR A 242 7.82 15.18 0.78
CA THR A 242 8.31 13.82 0.48
C THR A 242 7.22 13.01 -0.21
N TYR A 243 5.96 13.10 0.29
CA TYR A 243 4.82 12.44 -0.31
C TYR A 243 4.64 12.83 -1.79
N THR A 244 4.63 14.13 -2.09
CA THR A 244 4.46 14.63 -3.46
C THR A 244 5.53 14.09 -4.40
N LYS A 245 6.80 14.06 -3.95
CA LYS A 245 7.90 13.49 -4.76
C LYS A 245 7.73 12.00 -5.06
N ILE A 246 7.13 11.24 -4.14
CA ILE A 246 6.84 9.83 -4.36
C ILE A 246 5.62 9.72 -5.28
N ASN A 247 4.53 10.44 -4.98
CA ASN A 247 3.29 10.44 -5.77
C ASN A 247 3.56 10.68 -7.27
N ASP A 248 4.34 11.72 -7.59
CA ASP A 248 4.60 12.14 -8.97
C ASP A 248 5.41 11.13 -9.80
N LYS A 249 5.97 10.08 -9.19
CA LYS A 249 6.59 8.96 -9.91
C LYS A 249 5.55 7.97 -10.44
N TYR A 250 4.42 7.85 -9.76
CA TYR A 250 3.43 6.80 -9.98
C TYR A 250 2.12 7.32 -10.58
N PHE A 251 1.72 8.54 -10.23
CA PHE A 251 0.42 9.11 -10.57
C PHE A 251 0.54 10.50 -11.16
N SER A 252 -0.31 10.78 -12.15
CA SER A 252 -0.40 12.11 -12.77
C SER A 252 -1.21 13.11 -11.93
N GLN A 253 -1.93 12.63 -10.92
CA GLN A 253 -2.74 13.40 -9.99
C GLN A 253 -2.32 13.12 -8.55
N ASP A 254 -2.70 13.99 -7.62
CA ASP A 254 -2.46 13.80 -6.21
C ASP A 254 -3.40 12.70 -5.67
N ALA A 255 -2.84 11.51 -5.42
CA ALA A 255 -3.59 10.36 -4.91
C ALA A 255 -3.94 10.47 -3.42
N PHE A 256 -3.39 11.48 -2.70
CA PHE A 256 -3.66 11.64 -1.26
C PHE A 256 -5.15 11.80 -0.97
N GLY A 257 -5.87 12.49 -1.86
CA GLY A 257 -7.26 12.84 -1.67
C GLY A 257 -7.43 13.89 -0.55
N GLU A 258 -8.29 14.87 -0.72
CA GLU A 258 -8.75 15.76 0.35
C GLU A 258 -10.08 15.28 0.94
#